data_3d7ed24db94c7fcc000cd6a74c583b82
#
_entry.id   3d7ed24db94c7fcc000cd6a74c583b82
#
_cell.length_a   1.000
_cell.length_b   1.000
_cell.length_c   1.000
_cell.angle_alpha   90.00
_cell.angle_beta   90.00
_cell.angle_gamma   90.00
#
_symmetry.space_group_name_H-M   'P 1'
#
loop_
_entity.id
_entity.type
_entity.pdbx_description
1 polymer ?
#
loop_
_entity_poly.entity_id
_entity_poly.type
_entity_poly.pdbx_seq_one_letter_code
_entity_poly.pdbx_strand_id
1 'polypeptide(L)'
;MKAIFLRILSLPETFLSCLIITLFALISQLDPSFLQWEVQRSLSSHIWELAIIAIPMTLIILTAGIDLSVGSIMSLSAITAGMLFQAGSSMPLACGAALLTGTLGGFLNGFFIARMRVHPLIITLATMATYRGIAEGISQAKPVSGFPAGFTRLGQDEWLNLPFAAWVFFIIFVSVFWVIHRRALGLHVYAIGNNDTASRFSGIHVDRILIGLYTFSGFASALAALLFVARRNTAKADVGMGIELGVITAVVIGGVSIFGGRGTLVGTCLGLLLIHETREFVSWHWNRDEFILIVLGLLLIVSVVFQKLLRHKQNSS
;
A
#
# COMPACT_ATOMS: atom_id res chain seq x y z
N MET A 1 -12.90 -35.98 3.70
CA MET A 1 -13.62 -34.71 3.50
C MET A 1 -13.46 -33.73 4.66
N LYS A 2 -13.75 -34.10 5.94
CA LYS A 2 -13.58 -33.18 7.11
C LYS A 2 -12.16 -32.60 7.25
N ALA A 3 -11.11 -33.39 7.02
CA ALA A 3 -9.71 -32.93 7.14
C ALA A 3 -9.32 -31.93 6.02
N ILE A 4 -9.82 -32.11 4.82
CA ILE A 4 -9.60 -31.18 3.68
C ILE A 4 -10.37 -29.88 3.94
N PHE A 5 -11.61 -29.98 4.42
CA PHE A 5 -12.43 -28.80 4.76
C PHE A 5 -11.81 -27.98 5.90
N LEU A 6 -11.31 -28.64 6.97
CA LEU A 6 -10.59 -27.97 8.06
C LEU A 6 -9.27 -27.36 7.60
N ARG A 7 -8.58 -27.97 6.64
CA ARG A 7 -7.34 -27.43 6.05
C ARG A 7 -7.60 -26.21 5.17
N ILE A 8 -8.72 -26.17 4.44
CA ILE A 8 -9.15 -25.01 3.65
C ILE A 8 -9.55 -23.87 4.60
N LEU A 9 -10.31 -24.14 5.65
CA LEU A 9 -10.70 -23.13 6.66
C LEU A 9 -9.53 -22.57 7.47
N SER A 10 -8.39 -23.27 7.51
CA SER A 10 -7.18 -22.79 8.17
C SER A 10 -6.29 -21.90 7.30
N LEU A 11 -6.66 -21.67 6.01
CA LEU A 11 -5.96 -20.73 5.15
C LEU A 11 -6.35 -19.29 5.55
N PRO A 12 -5.37 -18.38 5.70
CA PRO A 12 -5.64 -16.98 6.03
C PRO A 12 -6.66 -16.32 5.09
N GLU A 13 -6.59 -16.64 3.80
CA GLU A 13 -7.49 -16.11 2.78
C GLU A 13 -8.95 -16.55 2.99
N THR A 14 -9.18 -17.79 3.43
CA THR A 14 -10.54 -18.29 3.70
C THR A 14 -11.14 -17.60 4.91
N PHE A 15 -10.34 -17.44 5.99
CA PHE A 15 -10.77 -16.69 7.16
C PHE A 15 -11.14 -15.24 6.82
N LEU A 16 -10.30 -14.58 6.03
CA LEU A 16 -10.56 -13.21 5.57
C LEU A 16 -11.83 -13.13 4.69
N SER A 17 -12.01 -14.08 3.79
CA SER A 17 -13.22 -14.12 2.96
C SER A 17 -14.49 -14.28 3.83
N CYS A 18 -14.45 -15.14 4.85
CA CYS A 18 -15.54 -15.28 5.80
C CYS A 18 -15.79 -13.98 6.58
N LEU A 19 -14.71 -13.30 7.00
CA LEU A 19 -14.82 -12.03 7.72
C LEU A 19 -15.44 -10.93 6.85
N ILE A 20 -15.03 -10.84 5.59
CA ILE A 20 -15.59 -9.90 4.60
C ILE A 20 -17.08 -10.19 4.38
N ILE A 21 -17.45 -11.45 4.16
CA ILE A 21 -18.86 -11.85 4.00
C ILE A 21 -19.68 -11.47 5.24
N THR A 22 -19.12 -11.70 6.43
CA THR A 22 -19.78 -11.33 7.70
C THR A 22 -19.94 -9.82 7.80
N LEU A 23 -18.93 -9.04 7.41
CA LEU A 23 -18.99 -7.58 7.37
C LEU A 23 -20.10 -7.10 6.44
N PHE A 24 -20.15 -7.60 5.20
CA PHE A 24 -21.21 -7.25 4.25
C PHE A 24 -22.62 -7.65 4.75
N ALA A 25 -22.74 -8.80 5.41
CA ALA A 25 -24.02 -9.22 6.01
C ALA A 25 -24.47 -8.28 7.14
N LEU A 26 -23.53 -7.83 7.98
CA LEU A 26 -23.80 -6.85 9.04
C LEU A 26 -24.17 -5.49 8.47
N ILE A 27 -23.44 -4.99 7.48
CA ILE A 27 -23.72 -3.72 6.79
C ILE A 27 -25.11 -3.79 6.13
N SER A 28 -25.44 -4.90 5.47
CA SER A 28 -26.75 -5.09 4.84
C SER A 28 -27.93 -5.00 5.81
N GLN A 29 -27.71 -5.36 7.08
CA GLN A 29 -28.73 -5.25 8.12
C GLN A 29 -28.80 -3.87 8.76
N LEU A 30 -27.64 -3.20 8.91
CA LEU A 30 -27.54 -1.90 9.55
C LEU A 30 -27.94 -0.76 8.62
N ASP A 31 -27.42 -0.77 7.40
CA ASP A 31 -27.72 0.24 6.38
C ASP A 31 -27.60 -0.35 4.96
N PRO A 32 -28.72 -0.88 4.40
CA PRO A 32 -28.72 -1.43 3.05
C PRO A 32 -28.37 -0.41 1.96
N SER A 33 -28.53 0.90 2.23
CA SER A 33 -28.24 1.95 1.25
C SER A 33 -26.76 2.06 0.94
N PHE A 34 -25.89 1.74 1.91
CA PHE A 34 -24.44 1.70 1.73
C PHE A 34 -24.01 0.69 0.64
N LEU A 35 -24.72 -0.43 0.50
CA LEU A 35 -24.40 -1.48 -0.48
C LEU A 35 -24.96 -1.22 -1.88
N GLN A 36 -25.62 -0.09 -2.12
CA GLN A 36 -26.05 0.27 -3.46
C GLN A 36 -24.88 0.45 -4.39
N TRP A 37 -25.02 -0.05 -5.62
CA TRP A 37 -23.94 -0.03 -6.63
C TRP A 37 -23.35 1.36 -6.87
N GLU A 38 -24.18 2.39 -6.94
CA GLU A 38 -23.75 3.77 -7.16
C GLU A 38 -22.92 4.30 -5.99
N VAL A 39 -23.30 3.94 -4.75
CA VAL A 39 -22.55 4.30 -3.54
C VAL A 39 -21.19 3.60 -3.53
N GLN A 40 -21.17 2.29 -3.69
CA GLN A 40 -19.94 1.49 -3.72
C GLN A 40 -18.99 1.95 -4.84
N ARG A 41 -19.52 2.25 -6.01
CA ARG A 41 -18.75 2.80 -7.13
C ARG A 41 -18.10 4.14 -6.76
N SER A 42 -18.85 5.05 -6.15
CA SER A 42 -18.31 6.35 -5.71
C SER A 42 -17.22 6.18 -4.66
N LEU A 43 -17.44 5.34 -3.66
CA LEU A 43 -16.49 5.07 -2.57
C LEU A 43 -15.23 4.35 -3.08
N SER A 44 -15.36 3.49 -4.09
CA SER A 44 -14.22 2.76 -4.65
C SER A 44 -13.10 3.67 -5.17
N SER A 45 -13.37 4.93 -5.46
CA SER A 45 -12.34 5.88 -5.89
C SER A 45 -11.26 6.16 -4.84
N HIS A 46 -11.50 5.82 -3.56
CA HIS A 46 -10.62 6.13 -2.44
C HIS A 46 -9.60 5.01 -2.12
N ILE A 47 -9.80 3.80 -2.67
CA ILE A 47 -8.94 2.65 -2.34
C ILE A 47 -7.67 2.59 -3.18
N TRP A 48 -7.68 3.10 -4.41
CA TRP A 48 -6.69 2.74 -5.42
C TRP A 48 -5.29 3.24 -5.12
N GLU A 49 -5.14 4.43 -4.54
CA GLU A 49 -3.84 4.94 -4.14
C GLU A 49 -3.20 4.05 -3.07
N LEU A 50 -3.98 3.64 -2.06
CA LEU A 50 -3.55 2.72 -1.02
C LEU A 50 -3.24 1.34 -1.60
N ALA A 51 -4.07 0.85 -2.53
CA ALA A 51 -3.90 -0.44 -3.18
C ALA A 51 -2.62 -0.52 -4.03
N ILE A 52 -2.30 0.54 -4.77
CA ILE A 52 -1.07 0.61 -5.58
C ILE A 52 0.17 0.52 -4.67
N ILE A 53 0.18 1.22 -3.54
CA ILE A 53 1.29 1.19 -2.57
C ILE A 53 1.36 -0.14 -1.83
N ALA A 54 0.23 -0.82 -1.61
CA ALA A 54 0.19 -2.09 -0.89
C ALA A 54 0.89 -3.23 -1.65
N ILE A 55 0.99 -3.17 -2.98
CA ILE A 55 1.68 -4.20 -3.78
C ILE A 55 3.16 -4.28 -3.41
N PRO A 56 3.97 -3.22 -3.57
CA PRO A 56 5.39 -3.26 -3.17
C PRO A 56 5.55 -3.44 -1.65
N MET A 57 4.67 -2.87 -0.82
CA MET A 57 4.71 -3.08 0.62
C MET A 57 4.57 -4.57 0.99
N THR A 58 3.70 -5.30 0.29
CA THR A 58 3.59 -6.76 0.46
C THR A 58 4.93 -7.44 0.24
N LEU A 59 5.65 -7.09 -0.83
CA LEU A 59 6.95 -7.69 -1.14
C LEU A 59 8.00 -7.30 -0.11
N ILE A 60 8.00 -6.07 0.36
CA ILE A 60 8.91 -5.58 1.40
C ILE A 60 8.65 -6.33 2.72
N ILE A 61 7.39 -6.46 3.14
CA ILE A 61 7.04 -7.20 4.37
C ILE A 61 7.38 -8.69 4.22
N LEU A 62 7.19 -9.29 3.05
CA LEU A 62 7.63 -10.65 2.78
C LEU A 62 9.14 -10.83 2.97
N THR A 63 9.97 -9.80 2.80
CA THR A 63 11.42 -9.83 3.12
C THR A 63 11.75 -9.43 4.56
N ALA A 64 10.75 -9.39 5.47
CA ALA A 64 10.86 -8.91 6.85
C ALA A 64 11.26 -7.42 6.96
N GLY A 65 11.02 -6.62 5.93
CA GLY A 65 11.19 -5.17 5.93
C GLY A 65 9.85 -4.45 6.17
N ILE A 66 9.93 -3.15 6.47
CA ILE A 66 8.76 -2.24 6.53
C ILE A 66 9.20 -0.91 5.94
N ASP A 67 8.33 -0.28 5.13
CA ASP A 67 8.58 1.04 4.56
C ASP A 67 7.54 2.05 5.09
N LEU A 68 7.96 2.83 6.09
CA LEU A 68 7.12 3.89 6.65
C LEU A 68 7.16 5.18 5.82
N SER A 69 8.07 5.29 4.86
CA SER A 69 8.27 6.52 4.11
C SER A 69 7.30 6.70 2.94
N VAL A 70 6.50 5.70 2.60
CA VAL A 70 5.62 5.71 1.42
C VAL A 70 4.70 6.92 1.36
N GLY A 71 4.10 7.33 2.49
CA GLY A 71 3.25 8.50 2.57
C GLY A 71 4.02 9.81 2.39
N SER A 72 5.24 9.91 2.91
CA SER A 72 6.08 11.10 2.74
C SER A 72 6.70 11.19 1.34
N ILE A 73 7.04 10.06 0.71
CA ILE A 73 7.41 10.01 -0.71
C ILE A 73 6.23 10.47 -1.58
N MET A 74 5.01 10.02 -1.26
CA MET A 74 3.79 10.47 -1.93
C MET A 74 3.65 12.00 -1.82
N SER A 75 3.82 12.55 -0.63
CA SER A 75 3.81 14.00 -0.38
C SER A 75 4.85 14.75 -1.21
N LEU A 76 6.12 14.33 -1.12
CA LEU A 76 7.22 14.99 -1.83
C LEU A 76 7.03 14.93 -3.34
N SER A 77 6.56 13.79 -3.87
CA SER A 77 6.26 13.64 -5.30
C SER A 77 5.10 14.54 -5.74
N ALA A 78 4.02 14.64 -4.94
CA ALA A 78 2.90 15.54 -5.21
C ALA A 78 3.36 17.00 -5.26
N ILE A 79 4.15 17.44 -4.27
CA ILE A 79 4.69 18.80 -4.21
C ILE A 79 5.66 19.06 -5.37
N THR A 80 6.52 18.10 -5.73
CA THR A 80 7.41 18.24 -6.88
C THR A 80 6.62 18.50 -8.17
N ALA A 81 5.56 17.73 -8.42
CA ALA A 81 4.67 17.96 -9.57
C ALA A 81 4.00 19.32 -9.50
N GLY A 82 3.46 19.70 -8.34
CA GLY A 82 2.76 20.97 -8.15
C GLY A 82 3.67 22.18 -8.35
N MET A 83 4.84 22.18 -7.74
CA MET A 83 5.79 23.30 -7.82
C MET A 83 6.34 23.48 -9.23
N LEU A 84 6.66 22.40 -9.94
CA LEU A 84 7.11 22.49 -11.33
C LEU A 84 5.99 23.01 -12.25
N PHE A 85 4.77 22.56 -12.05
CA PHE A 85 3.61 23.07 -12.79
C PHE A 85 3.41 24.57 -12.51
N GLN A 86 3.45 25.00 -11.24
CA GLN A 86 3.34 26.42 -10.86
C GLN A 86 4.47 27.28 -11.44
N ALA A 87 5.66 26.71 -11.60
CA ALA A 87 6.80 27.37 -12.25
C ALA A 87 6.69 27.42 -13.79
N GLY A 88 5.54 26.97 -14.37
CA GLY A 88 5.29 27.03 -15.82
C GLY A 88 5.82 25.83 -16.60
N SER A 89 6.29 24.77 -15.95
CA SER A 89 6.70 23.55 -16.64
C SER A 89 5.50 22.81 -17.24
N SER A 90 5.74 22.09 -18.35
CA SER A 90 4.70 21.24 -18.93
C SER A 90 4.31 20.11 -17.95
N MET A 91 3.02 19.72 -17.94
CA MET A 91 2.53 18.68 -17.05
C MET A 91 3.25 17.32 -17.21
N PRO A 92 3.58 16.85 -18.43
CA PRO A 92 4.38 15.63 -18.59
C PRO A 92 5.75 15.71 -17.91
N LEU A 93 6.43 16.86 -17.98
CA LEU A 93 7.71 17.06 -17.31
C LEU A 93 7.54 17.04 -15.79
N ALA A 94 6.52 17.71 -15.26
CA ALA A 94 6.20 17.72 -13.83
C ALA A 94 5.88 16.31 -13.31
N CYS A 95 5.10 15.52 -14.07
CA CYS A 95 4.83 14.11 -13.73
C CYS A 95 6.10 13.25 -13.76
N GLY A 96 6.93 13.41 -14.80
CA GLY A 96 8.21 12.69 -14.89
C GLY A 96 9.15 12.99 -13.72
N ALA A 97 9.25 14.26 -13.33
CA ALA A 97 10.04 14.67 -12.18
C ALA A 97 9.48 14.10 -10.86
N ALA A 98 8.15 14.08 -10.67
CA ALA A 98 7.52 13.48 -9.51
C ALA A 98 7.82 11.97 -9.39
N LEU A 99 7.70 11.23 -10.50
CA LEU A 99 8.03 9.81 -10.55
C LEU A 99 9.51 9.57 -10.25
N LEU A 100 10.40 10.40 -10.79
CA LEU A 100 11.83 10.33 -10.51
C LEU A 100 12.12 10.60 -9.03
N THR A 101 11.49 11.62 -8.44
CA THR A 101 11.64 11.97 -7.03
C THR A 101 11.27 10.79 -6.13
N GLY A 102 10.11 10.16 -6.34
CA GLY A 102 9.73 9.00 -5.53
C GLY A 102 10.60 7.78 -5.77
N THR A 103 10.98 7.52 -7.03
CA THR A 103 11.88 6.41 -7.38
C THR A 103 13.24 6.58 -6.70
N LEU A 104 13.82 7.79 -6.72
CA LEU A 104 15.07 8.10 -6.03
C LEU A 104 14.94 8.01 -4.51
N GLY A 105 13.81 8.48 -3.94
CA GLY A 105 13.54 8.34 -2.51
C GLY A 105 13.52 6.88 -2.06
N GLY A 106 12.82 6.02 -2.81
CA GLY A 106 12.81 4.59 -2.56
C GLY A 106 14.17 3.93 -2.79
N PHE A 107 14.91 4.33 -3.83
CA PHE A 107 16.26 3.86 -4.08
C PHE A 107 17.21 4.18 -2.91
N LEU A 108 17.18 5.39 -2.38
CA LEU A 108 17.98 5.80 -1.21
C LEU A 108 17.65 4.93 0.00
N ASN A 109 16.36 4.69 0.29
CA ASN A 109 15.97 3.78 1.36
C ASN A 109 16.56 2.38 1.15
N GLY A 110 16.36 1.80 -0.02
CA GLY A 110 16.87 0.47 -0.37
C GLY A 110 18.39 0.39 -0.29
N PHE A 111 19.10 1.44 -0.73
CA PHE A 111 20.56 1.51 -0.66
C PHE A 111 21.06 1.49 0.79
N PHE A 112 20.53 2.34 1.67
CA PHE A 112 20.94 2.36 3.07
C PHE A 112 20.60 1.05 3.80
N ILE A 113 19.41 0.49 3.55
CA ILE A 113 18.98 -0.77 4.15
C ILE A 113 19.87 -1.93 3.70
N ALA A 114 20.06 -2.08 2.39
CA ALA A 114 20.75 -3.25 1.84
C ALA A 114 22.28 -3.16 1.97
N ARG A 115 22.89 -2.02 1.61
CA ARG A 115 24.34 -1.86 1.58
C ARG A 115 24.94 -1.51 2.92
N MET A 116 24.29 -0.63 3.68
CA MET A 116 24.77 -0.23 5.01
C MET A 116 24.22 -1.13 6.12
N ARG A 117 23.32 -2.08 5.78
CA ARG A 117 22.73 -3.04 6.71
C ARG A 117 22.06 -2.38 7.91
N VAL A 118 21.46 -1.21 7.70
CA VAL A 118 20.71 -0.51 8.72
C VAL A 118 19.28 -1.09 8.76
N HIS A 119 18.74 -1.20 9.95
CA HIS A 119 17.39 -1.75 10.12
C HIS A 119 16.34 -0.95 9.32
N PRO A 120 15.45 -1.60 8.54
CA PRO A 120 14.49 -0.93 7.68
C PRO A 120 13.66 0.15 8.38
N LEU A 121 13.13 -0.14 9.57
CA LEU A 121 12.33 0.82 10.34
C LEU A 121 13.08 2.11 10.67
N ILE A 122 14.39 2.03 10.96
CA ILE A 122 15.18 3.21 11.30
C ILE A 122 15.33 4.12 10.08
N ILE A 123 15.70 3.54 8.95
CA ILE A 123 15.88 4.30 7.70
C ILE A 123 14.55 4.89 7.23
N THR A 124 13.50 4.07 7.15
CA THR A 124 12.21 4.54 6.60
C THR A 124 11.51 5.54 7.52
N LEU A 125 11.71 5.46 8.84
CA LEU A 125 11.24 6.47 9.77
C LEU A 125 12.00 7.80 9.63
N ALA A 126 13.34 7.74 9.52
CA ALA A 126 14.15 8.92 9.32
C ALA A 126 13.85 9.61 7.99
N THR A 127 13.74 8.83 6.91
CA THR A 127 13.40 9.37 5.58
C THR A 127 11.94 9.82 5.49
N MET A 128 11.01 9.21 6.23
CA MET A 128 9.65 9.70 6.39
C MET A 128 9.63 11.15 6.90
N ALA A 129 10.36 11.43 7.98
CA ALA A 129 10.46 12.77 8.52
C ALA A 129 11.18 13.72 7.55
N THR A 130 12.26 13.25 6.92
CA THR A 130 13.06 14.05 5.98
C THR A 130 12.24 14.44 4.74
N TYR A 131 11.60 13.48 4.06
CA TYR A 131 10.83 13.75 2.84
C TYR A 131 9.61 14.61 3.13
N ARG A 132 8.95 14.41 4.27
CA ARG A 132 7.84 15.27 4.73
C ARG A 132 8.33 16.69 4.97
N GLY A 133 9.42 16.88 5.71
CA GLY A 133 10.01 18.19 5.99
C GLY A 133 10.46 18.92 4.72
N ILE A 134 11.05 18.20 3.73
CA ILE A 134 11.40 18.77 2.43
C ILE A 134 10.13 19.21 1.68
N ALA A 135 9.08 18.39 1.64
CA ALA A 135 7.82 18.74 0.99
C ALA A 135 7.17 19.99 1.60
N GLU A 136 7.11 20.08 2.91
CA GLU A 136 6.59 21.24 3.65
C GLU A 136 7.46 22.49 3.44
N GLY A 137 8.78 22.33 3.51
CA GLY A 137 9.73 23.44 3.32
C GLY A 137 9.67 24.06 1.92
N ILE A 138 9.64 23.21 0.87
CA ILE A 138 9.57 23.68 -0.52
C ILE A 138 8.22 24.35 -0.82
N SER A 139 7.12 23.76 -0.35
CA SER A 139 5.77 24.28 -0.59
C SER A 139 5.37 25.42 0.36
N GLN A 140 6.16 25.66 1.41
CA GLN A 140 5.77 26.53 2.54
C GLN A 140 4.38 26.16 3.11
N ALA A 141 4.07 24.86 3.11
CA ALA A 141 2.76 24.28 3.47
C ALA A 141 1.58 24.82 2.64
N LYS A 142 1.85 25.54 1.52
CA LYS A 142 0.80 26.07 0.64
C LYS A 142 0.39 25.02 -0.38
N PRO A 143 -0.93 24.83 -0.63
CA PRO A 143 -1.41 23.94 -1.67
C PRO A 143 -1.19 24.54 -3.06
N VAL A 144 -0.92 23.68 -4.04
CA VAL A 144 -0.94 24.02 -5.46
C VAL A 144 -2.16 23.36 -6.09
N SER A 145 -3.00 24.16 -6.76
CA SER A 145 -4.24 23.71 -7.39
C SER A 145 -4.38 24.26 -8.81
N GLY A 146 -5.41 23.83 -9.53
CA GLY A 146 -5.69 24.34 -10.88
C GLY A 146 -4.89 23.64 -11.95
N PHE A 147 -4.67 22.34 -11.81
CA PHE A 147 -4.00 21.54 -12.83
C PHE A 147 -4.83 21.44 -14.12
N PRO A 148 -4.19 21.25 -15.28
CA PRO A 148 -4.87 21.25 -16.58
C PRO A 148 -5.86 20.08 -16.69
N ALA A 149 -6.98 20.29 -17.39
CA ALA A 149 -8.04 19.31 -17.57
C ALA A 149 -7.55 17.97 -18.14
N GLY A 150 -6.54 17.99 -19.02
CA GLY A 150 -5.94 16.76 -19.55
C GLY A 150 -5.27 15.89 -18.49
N PHE A 151 -4.81 16.47 -17.38
CA PHE A 151 -4.24 15.73 -16.26
C PHE A 151 -5.32 15.32 -15.25
N THR A 152 -6.25 16.22 -14.90
CA THR A 152 -7.29 15.92 -13.90
C THR A 152 -8.25 14.84 -14.36
N ARG A 153 -8.49 14.71 -15.66
CA ARG A 153 -9.26 13.59 -16.24
C ARG A 153 -8.69 12.22 -15.90
N LEU A 154 -7.37 12.06 -15.77
CA LEU A 154 -6.76 10.80 -15.34
C LEU A 154 -7.20 10.35 -13.94
N GLY A 155 -7.60 11.27 -13.09
CA GLY A 155 -8.08 10.95 -11.75
C GLY A 155 -9.60 11.06 -11.57
N GLN A 156 -10.31 11.74 -12.49
CA GLN A 156 -11.74 12.06 -12.37
C GLN A 156 -12.60 11.28 -13.36
N ASP A 157 -12.05 10.90 -14.52
CA ASP A 157 -12.80 10.15 -15.53
C ASP A 157 -12.77 8.65 -15.20
N GLU A 158 -13.84 8.00 -15.62
CA GLU A 158 -14.00 6.56 -15.50
C GLU A 158 -13.89 5.88 -16.86
N TRP A 159 -13.18 4.77 -16.91
CA TRP A 159 -13.10 3.87 -18.05
C TRP A 159 -13.84 2.58 -17.73
N LEU A 160 -14.82 2.22 -18.55
CA LEU A 160 -15.65 1.04 -18.33
C LEU A 160 -16.28 0.99 -16.92
N ASN A 161 -16.77 2.12 -16.43
CA ASN A 161 -17.34 2.30 -15.10
C ASN A 161 -16.37 2.06 -13.93
N LEU A 162 -15.06 2.13 -14.17
CA LEU A 162 -14.02 2.06 -13.15
C LEU A 162 -13.10 3.29 -13.24
N PRO A 163 -12.64 3.85 -12.11
CA PRO A 163 -11.63 4.90 -12.09
C PRO A 163 -10.36 4.48 -12.81
N PHE A 164 -9.70 5.38 -13.52
CA PHE A 164 -8.43 5.09 -14.20
C PHE A 164 -7.38 4.47 -13.26
N ALA A 165 -7.35 4.91 -12.00
CA ALA A 165 -6.46 4.36 -10.97
C ALA A 165 -6.66 2.86 -10.72
N ALA A 166 -7.89 2.33 -10.91
CA ALA A 166 -8.16 0.89 -10.84
C ALA A 166 -7.41 0.12 -11.93
N TRP A 167 -7.40 0.63 -13.15
CA TRP A 167 -6.68 0.01 -14.27
C TRP A 167 -5.18 0.00 -14.04
N VAL A 168 -4.64 1.09 -13.52
CA VAL A 168 -3.23 1.17 -13.11
C VAL A 168 -2.91 0.11 -12.05
N PHE A 169 -3.76 -0.01 -11.01
CA PHE A 169 -3.62 -1.06 -10.00
C PHE A 169 -3.64 -2.46 -10.62
N PHE A 170 -4.63 -2.78 -11.45
CA PHE A 170 -4.73 -4.11 -12.06
C PHE A 170 -3.52 -4.45 -12.93
N ILE A 171 -3.01 -3.50 -13.71
CA ILE A 171 -1.80 -3.70 -14.52
C ILE A 171 -0.61 -4.03 -13.62
N ILE A 172 -0.40 -3.25 -12.54
CA ILE A 172 0.70 -3.48 -11.60
C ILE A 172 0.50 -4.82 -10.88
N PHE A 173 -0.71 -5.08 -10.40
CA PHE A 173 -1.04 -6.31 -9.69
C PHE A 173 -0.78 -7.55 -10.55
N VAL A 174 -1.31 -7.61 -11.76
CA VAL A 174 -1.12 -8.74 -12.67
C VAL A 174 0.36 -8.92 -13.04
N SER A 175 1.07 -7.83 -13.29
CA SER A 175 2.50 -7.87 -13.61
C SER A 175 3.33 -8.43 -12.44
N VAL A 176 3.10 -7.92 -11.23
CA VAL A 176 3.82 -8.38 -10.02
C VAL A 176 3.40 -9.80 -9.65
N PHE A 177 2.11 -10.13 -9.74
CA PHE A 177 1.61 -11.47 -9.50
C PHE A 177 2.27 -12.48 -10.44
N TRP A 178 2.38 -12.16 -11.73
CA TRP A 178 3.05 -13.01 -12.70
C TRP A 178 4.55 -13.17 -12.37
N VAL A 179 5.25 -12.08 -12.04
CA VAL A 179 6.66 -12.11 -11.67
C VAL A 179 6.90 -12.98 -10.42
N ILE A 180 6.09 -12.82 -9.39
CA ILE A 180 6.24 -13.57 -8.13
C ILE A 180 5.95 -15.07 -8.32
N HIS A 181 4.99 -15.44 -9.17
CA HIS A 181 4.61 -16.85 -9.37
C HIS A 181 5.37 -17.56 -10.49
N ARG A 182 5.97 -16.83 -11.42
CA ARG A 182 6.61 -17.41 -12.62
C ARG A 182 8.11 -17.15 -12.72
N ARG A 183 8.68 -16.26 -11.90
CA ARG A 183 10.10 -15.93 -11.93
C ARG A 183 10.79 -16.31 -10.62
N ALA A 184 12.11 -16.54 -10.69
CA ALA A 184 12.94 -16.84 -9.52
C ALA A 184 12.88 -15.74 -8.44
N LEU A 185 12.56 -14.50 -8.84
CA LEU A 185 12.42 -13.37 -7.91
C LEU A 185 11.43 -13.69 -6.78
N GLY A 186 10.30 -14.32 -7.08
CA GLY A 186 9.33 -14.70 -6.05
C GLY A 186 9.92 -15.64 -5.01
N LEU A 187 10.59 -16.71 -5.46
CA LEU A 187 11.28 -17.65 -4.55
C LEU A 187 12.34 -16.93 -3.69
N HIS A 188 13.09 -16.01 -4.30
CA HIS A 188 14.12 -15.24 -3.59
C HIS A 188 13.51 -14.33 -2.52
N VAL A 189 12.38 -13.65 -2.80
CA VAL A 189 11.68 -12.79 -1.82
C VAL A 189 11.27 -13.62 -0.60
N TYR A 190 10.64 -14.77 -0.80
CA TYR A 190 10.28 -15.66 0.31
C TYR A 190 11.48 -16.23 1.06
N ALA A 191 12.55 -16.60 0.35
CA ALA A 191 13.77 -17.10 0.94
C ALA A 191 14.44 -16.06 1.84
N ILE A 192 14.58 -14.80 1.36
CA ILE A 192 15.14 -13.68 2.12
C ILE A 192 14.36 -13.48 3.43
N GLY A 193 13.03 -13.46 3.35
CA GLY A 193 12.18 -13.27 4.52
C GLY A 193 12.23 -14.43 5.52
N ASN A 194 12.52 -15.64 5.08
CA ASN A 194 12.72 -16.76 5.99
C ASN A 194 14.10 -16.72 6.67
N ASN A 195 15.16 -16.43 5.93
CA ASN A 195 16.50 -16.27 6.49
C ASN A 195 17.42 -15.52 5.50
N ASP A 196 17.66 -14.24 5.76
CA ASP A 196 18.54 -13.38 4.94
C ASP A 196 19.96 -13.94 4.84
N THR A 197 20.53 -14.37 5.96
CA THR A 197 21.89 -14.89 6.03
C THR A 197 22.04 -16.16 5.18
N ALA A 198 21.14 -17.13 5.34
CA ALA A 198 21.16 -18.36 4.54
C ALA A 198 20.96 -18.06 3.05
N SER A 199 20.10 -17.11 2.72
CA SER A 199 19.86 -16.67 1.33
C SER A 199 21.12 -16.12 0.69
N ARG A 200 21.92 -15.32 1.40
CA ARG A 200 23.21 -14.78 0.94
C ARG A 200 24.21 -15.92 0.69
N PHE A 201 24.33 -16.86 1.63
CA PHE A 201 25.21 -18.03 1.46
C PHE A 201 24.77 -18.94 0.30
N SER A 202 23.48 -18.96 -0.04
CA SER A 202 22.96 -19.70 -1.21
C SER A 202 23.16 -18.96 -2.54
N GLY A 203 23.89 -17.83 -2.56
CA GLY A 203 24.19 -17.08 -3.77
C GLY A 203 23.08 -16.11 -4.22
N ILE A 204 22.03 -15.89 -3.42
CA ILE A 204 21.00 -14.91 -3.73
C ILE A 204 21.56 -13.50 -3.57
N HIS A 205 21.37 -12.65 -4.58
CA HIS A 205 21.80 -11.26 -4.55
C HIS A 205 20.83 -10.40 -3.73
N VAL A 206 20.77 -10.64 -2.41
CA VAL A 206 19.81 -10.02 -1.48
C VAL A 206 19.81 -8.50 -1.60
N ASP A 207 21.01 -7.86 -1.62
CA ASP A 207 21.09 -6.39 -1.68
C ASP A 207 20.42 -5.81 -2.92
N ARG A 208 20.59 -6.44 -4.09
CA ARG A 208 19.96 -5.97 -5.33
C ARG A 208 18.44 -6.10 -5.27
N ILE A 209 17.96 -7.19 -4.67
CA ILE A 209 16.52 -7.43 -4.51
C ILE A 209 15.91 -6.39 -3.57
N LEU A 210 16.51 -6.17 -2.39
CA LEU A 210 16.02 -5.17 -1.46
C LEU A 210 16.02 -3.76 -2.06
N ILE A 211 17.12 -3.33 -2.69
CA ILE A 211 17.18 -2.04 -3.39
C ILE A 211 16.05 -1.95 -4.43
N GLY A 212 15.85 -2.98 -5.23
CA GLY A 212 14.78 -3.01 -6.23
C GLY A 212 13.38 -2.89 -5.63
N LEU A 213 13.10 -3.56 -4.50
CA LEU A 213 11.80 -3.52 -3.84
C LEU A 213 11.49 -2.13 -3.26
N TYR A 214 12.45 -1.50 -2.57
CA TYR A 214 12.25 -0.14 -2.05
C TYR A 214 12.19 0.90 -3.17
N THR A 215 12.97 0.75 -4.25
CA THR A 215 12.88 1.60 -5.45
C THR A 215 11.47 1.50 -6.07
N PHE A 216 10.94 0.28 -6.18
CA PHE A 216 9.59 0.05 -6.68
C PHE A 216 8.52 0.63 -5.72
N SER A 217 8.73 0.56 -4.41
CA SER A 217 7.86 1.21 -3.40
C SER A 217 7.81 2.72 -3.61
N GLY A 218 8.97 3.35 -3.80
CA GLY A 218 9.06 4.78 -4.09
C GLY A 218 8.38 5.18 -5.40
N PHE A 219 8.57 4.41 -6.46
CA PHE A 219 7.87 4.61 -7.73
C PHE A 219 6.34 4.50 -7.58
N ALA A 220 5.85 3.45 -6.91
CA ALA A 220 4.43 3.22 -6.68
C ALA A 220 3.81 4.35 -5.83
N SER A 221 4.54 4.84 -4.82
CA SER A 221 4.13 5.98 -3.99
C SER A 221 4.02 7.27 -4.81
N ALA A 222 4.97 7.53 -5.72
CA ALA A 222 4.90 8.68 -6.62
C ALA A 222 3.75 8.57 -7.63
N LEU A 223 3.50 7.37 -8.15
CA LEU A 223 2.39 7.12 -9.05
C LEU A 223 1.04 7.31 -8.35
N ALA A 224 0.89 6.81 -7.13
CA ALA A 224 -0.27 7.05 -6.29
C ALA A 224 -0.46 8.54 -5.99
N ALA A 225 0.63 9.29 -5.76
CA ALA A 225 0.61 10.74 -5.58
C ALA A 225 0.02 11.46 -6.79
N LEU A 226 0.48 11.12 -8.00
CA LEU A 226 -0.02 11.74 -9.23
C LEU A 226 -1.51 11.45 -9.47
N LEU A 227 -1.95 10.23 -9.22
CA LEU A 227 -3.36 9.85 -9.31
C LEU A 227 -4.22 10.60 -8.28
N PHE A 228 -3.73 10.73 -7.05
CA PHE A 228 -4.37 11.50 -6.01
C PHE A 228 -4.49 12.98 -6.40
N VAL A 229 -3.39 13.61 -6.88
CA VAL A 229 -3.38 15.02 -7.32
C VAL A 229 -4.32 15.21 -8.52
N ALA A 230 -4.33 14.30 -9.48
CA ALA A 230 -5.25 14.35 -10.62
C ALA A 230 -6.71 14.29 -10.15
N ARG A 231 -7.04 13.41 -9.20
CA ARG A 231 -8.38 13.26 -8.66
C ARG A 231 -8.83 14.46 -7.84
N ARG A 232 -7.97 14.97 -6.96
CA ARG A 232 -8.28 16.09 -6.06
C ARG A 232 -8.02 17.48 -6.65
N ASN A 233 -7.38 17.53 -7.80
CA ASN A 233 -6.93 18.79 -8.45
C ASN A 233 -6.11 19.68 -7.50
N THR A 234 -5.39 19.06 -6.57
CA THR A 234 -4.62 19.78 -5.53
C THR A 234 -3.44 18.94 -5.05
N ALA A 235 -2.24 19.53 -5.05
CA ALA A 235 -1.05 18.99 -4.42
C ALA A 235 -0.79 19.71 -3.10
N LYS A 236 -0.64 18.93 -2.00
CA LYS A 236 -0.37 19.43 -0.65
C LYS A 236 0.72 18.61 0.01
N ALA A 237 1.42 19.22 0.96
CA ALA A 237 2.46 18.53 1.73
C ALA A 237 1.91 17.48 2.73
N ASP A 238 0.63 17.51 3.07
CA ASP A 238 -0.05 16.52 3.91
C ASP A 238 -0.59 15.30 3.14
N VAL A 239 -0.45 15.28 1.81
CA VAL A 239 -0.85 14.14 0.99
C VAL A 239 -0.18 12.86 1.48
N GLY A 240 -0.94 11.79 1.59
CA GLY A 240 -0.46 10.49 2.04
C GLY A 240 -0.14 10.40 3.54
N MET A 241 -0.49 11.39 4.36
CA MET A 241 -0.28 11.31 5.80
C MET A 241 -1.11 10.18 6.42
N GLY A 242 -0.44 9.25 7.12
CA GLY A 242 -1.06 8.08 7.74
C GLY A 242 -1.38 6.93 6.78
N ILE A 243 -1.15 7.07 5.46
CA ILE A 243 -1.40 6.01 4.49
C ILE A 243 -0.53 4.78 4.75
N GLU A 244 0.69 4.98 5.29
CA GLU A 244 1.62 3.92 5.65
C GLU A 244 1.00 2.91 6.62
N LEU A 245 0.29 3.40 7.65
CA LEU A 245 -0.39 2.54 8.61
C LEU A 245 -1.54 1.76 7.98
N GLY A 246 -2.32 2.43 7.12
CA GLY A 246 -3.40 1.77 6.38
C GLY A 246 -2.89 0.67 5.46
N VAL A 247 -1.81 0.94 4.73
CA VAL A 247 -1.16 -0.03 3.84
C VAL A 247 -0.62 -1.23 4.62
N ILE A 248 0.16 -0.99 5.69
CA ILE A 248 0.71 -2.06 6.52
C ILE A 248 -0.42 -2.89 7.12
N THR A 249 -1.46 -2.23 7.64
CA THR A 249 -2.62 -2.91 8.23
C THR A 249 -3.31 -3.81 7.20
N ALA A 250 -3.55 -3.33 5.98
CA ALA A 250 -4.14 -4.13 4.91
C ALA A 250 -3.30 -5.36 4.56
N VAL A 251 -1.98 -5.19 4.44
CA VAL A 251 -1.04 -6.27 4.12
C VAL A 251 -1.00 -7.30 5.24
N VAL A 252 -0.92 -6.86 6.50
CA VAL A 252 -0.83 -7.74 7.68
C VAL A 252 -2.15 -8.46 7.92
N ILE A 253 -3.30 -7.78 7.87
CA ILE A 253 -4.62 -8.41 7.93
C ILE A 253 -4.77 -9.39 6.77
N GLY A 254 -4.24 -9.04 5.59
CA GLY A 254 -4.16 -9.90 4.42
C GLY A 254 -3.37 -11.21 4.62
N GLY A 255 -2.83 -11.46 5.81
CA GLY A 255 -2.13 -12.70 6.17
C GLY A 255 -0.64 -12.69 5.86
N VAL A 256 -0.07 -11.53 5.46
CA VAL A 256 1.37 -11.41 5.29
C VAL A 256 2.04 -11.27 6.65
N SER A 257 3.00 -12.13 6.92
CA SER A 257 3.72 -12.14 8.20
C SER A 257 4.70 -10.96 8.29
N ILE A 258 4.58 -10.15 9.33
CA ILE A 258 5.53 -9.06 9.63
C ILE A 258 6.96 -9.57 9.90
N PHE A 259 7.12 -10.85 10.18
CA PHE A 259 8.42 -11.50 10.36
C PHE A 259 8.98 -12.05 9.06
N GLY A 260 8.33 -11.80 7.93
CA GLY A 260 8.73 -12.26 6.60
C GLY A 260 8.37 -13.71 6.26
N GLY A 261 8.68 -14.10 5.04
CA GLY A 261 8.66 -15.47 4.54
C GLY A 261 7.27 -16.09 4.29
N ARG A 262 6.18 -15.44 4.65
CA ARG A 262 4.81 -15.98 4.53
C ARG A 262 3.82 -14.89 4.16
N GLY A 263 2.88 -15.23 3.28
CA GLY A 263 1.81 -14.34 2.83
C GLY A 263 1.63 -14.37 1.32
N THR A 264 0.58 -13.76 0.83
CA THR A 264 0.23 -13.73 -0.60
C THR A 264 -0.27 -12.36 -1.02
N LEU A 265 -0.08 -12.02 -2.31
CA LEU A 265 -0.67 -10.80 -2.89
C LEU A 265 -2.21 -10.86 -2.89
N VAL A 266 -2.79 -12.05 -3.05
CA VAL A 266 -4.25 -12.22 -3.01
C VAL A 266 -4.78 -11.92 -1.61
N GLY A 267 -4.10 -12.40 -0.57
CA GLY A 267 -4.42 -12.04 0.81
C GLY A 267 -4.38 -10.54 1.05
N THR A 268 -3.37 -9.84 0.52
CA THR A 268 -3.31 -8.37 0.58
C THR A 268 -4.52 -7.72 -0.07
N CYS A 269 -4.99 -8.20 -1.22
CA CYS A 269 -6.20 -7.67 -1.87
C CYS A 269 -7.45 -7.85 -0.99
N LEU A 270 -7.59 -9.00 -0.34
CA LEU A 270 -8.68 -9.23 0.61
C LEU A 270 -8.58 -8.30 1.83
N GLY A 271 -7.37 -8.11 2.36
CA GLY A 271 -7.12 -7.17 3.45
C GLY A 271 -7.43 -5.72 3.07
N LEU A 272 -7.07 -5.31 1.85
CA LEU A 272 -7.42 -4.01 1.29
C LEU A 272 -8.94 -3.81 1.23
N LEU A 273 -9.66 -4.79 0.71
CA LEU A 273 -11.11 -4.74 0.62
C LEU A 273 -11.73 -4.63 2.02
N LEU A 274 -11.29 -5.45 2.97
CA LEU A 274 -11.80 -5.41 4.33
C LEU A 274 -11.59 -4.04 5.00
N ILE A 275 -10.39 -3.48 4.88
CA ILE A 275 -10.07 -2.17 5.46
C ILE A 275 -10.84 -1.05 4.78
N HIS A 276 -10.95 -1.09 3.45
CA HIS A 276 -11.69 -0.10 2.68
C HIS A 276 -13.16 -0.07 3.10
N GLU A 277 -13.84 -1.22 3.04
CA GLU A 277 -15.25 -1.31 3.39
C GLU A 277 -15.51 -0.92 4.86
N THR A 278 -14.63 -1.33 5.76
CA THR A 278 -14.74 -0.95 7.17
C THR A 278 -14.58 0.56 7.36
N ARG A 279 -13.58 1.16 6.71
CA ARG A 279 -13.31 2.60 6.80
C ARG A 279 -14.44 3.42 6.21
N GLU A 280 -14.88 3.07 5.00
CA GLU A 280 -15.95 3.81 4.31
C GLU A 280 -17.29 3.67 5.06
N PHE A 281 -17.60 2.48 5.61
CA PHE A 281 -18.79 2.28 6.41
C PHE A 281 -18.76 3.09 7.72
N VAL A 282 -17.63 3.11 8.41
CA VAL A 282 -17.45 3.91 9.64
C VAL A 282 -17.59 5.41 9.33
N SER A 283 -16.99 5.88 8.25
CA SER A 283 -17.11 7.26 7.78
C SER A 283 -18.54 7.62 7.42
N TRP A 284 -19.21 6.72 6.69
CA TRP A 284 -20.62 6.90 6.27
C TRP A 284 -21.58 7.03 7.45
N HIS A 285 -21.40 6.17 8.46
CA HIS A 285 -22.37 6.07 9.56
C HIS A 285 -22.11 7.07 10.69
N TRP A 286 -20.84 7.33 11.02
CA TRP A 286 -20.49 8.22 12.15
C TRP A 286 -19.90 9.57 11.74
N ASN A 287 -19.43 9.70 10.49
CA ASN A 287 -18.80 10.92 9.97
C ASN A 287 -17.71 11.52 10.89
N ARG A 288 -16.89 10.65 11.50
CA ARG A 288 -15.81 11.00 12.43
C ARG A 288 -14.55 10.19 12.15
N ASP A 289 -13.50 10.86 11.75
CA ASP A 289 -12.22 10.24 11.41
C ASP A 289 -11.54 9.55 12.60
N GLU A 290 -11.83 9.99 13.84
CA GLU A 290 -11.26 9.39 15.05
C GLU A 290 -11.71 7.92 15.22
N PHE A 291 -12.95 7.59 14.89
CA PHE A 291 -13.45 6.22 14.95
C PHE A 291 -12.75 5.31 13.93
N ILE A 292 -12.39 5.85 12.76
CA ILE A 292 -11.64 5.10 11.74
C ILE A 292 -10.29 4.66 12.31
N LEU A 293 -9.55 5.58 12.95
CA LEU A 293 -8.24 5.27 13.54
C LEU A 293 -8.36 4.21 14.65
N ILE A 294 -9.39 4.31 15.50
CA ILE A 294 -9.63 3.32 16.56
C ILE A 294 -9.92 1.94 15.96
N VAL A 295 -10.81 1.86 14.98
CA VAL A 295 -11.20 0.59 14.33
C VAL A 295 -10.01 -0.04 13.60
N LEU A 296 -9.23 0.75 12.83
CA LEU A 296 -8.04 0.26 12.15
C LEU A 296 -6.97 -0.22 13.13
N GLY A 297 -6.74 0.52 14.22
CA GLY A 297 -5.81 0.11 15.28
C GLY A 297 -6.22 -1.20 15.95
N LEU A 298 -7.50 -1.36 16.28
CA LEU A 298 -8.04 -2.60 16.85
C LEU A 298 -7.92 -3.77 15.87
N LEU A 299 -8.27 -3.57 14.62
CA LEU A 299 -8.15 -4.60 13.57
C LEU A 299 -6.69 -5.06 13.42
N LEU A 300 -5.74 -4.12 13.44
CA LEU A 300 -4.32 -4.45 13.37
C LEU A 300 -3.88 -5.29 14.59
N ILE A 301 -4.23 -4.87 15.79
CA ILE A 301 -3.89 -5.60 17.03
C ILE A 301 -4.48 -7.02 16.99
N VAL A 302 -5.77 -7.13 16.67
CA VAL A 302 -6.46 -8.44 16.58
C VAL A 302 -5.78 -9.33 15.54
N SER A 303 -5.44 -8.80 14.36
CA SER A 303 -4.76 -9.55 13.31
C SER A 303 -3.39 -10.07 13.74
N VAL A 304 -2.56 -9.22 14.36
CA VAL A 304 -1.22 -9.61 14.85
C VAL A 304 -1.31 -10.67 15.96
N VAL A 305 -2.22 -10.48 16.92
CA VAL A 305 -2.45 -11.46 17.99
C VAL A 305 -2.91 -12.79 17.42
N PHE A 306 -3.86 -12.77 16.48
CA PHE A 306 -4.36 -13.98 15.83
C PHE A 306 -3.27 -14.72 15.07
N GLN A 307 -2.45 -14.01 14.28
CA GLN A 307 -1.29 -14.60 13.59
C GLN A 307 -0.31 -15.24 14.57
N LYS A 308 -0.04 -14.61 15.70
CA LYS A 308 0.84 -15.16 16.74
C LYS A 308 0.28 -16.45 17.36
N LEU A 309 -1.02 -16.49 17.64
CA LEU A 309 -1.69 -17.68 18.20
C LEU A 309 -1.67 -18.86 17.21
N LEU A 310 -1.94 -18.61 15.93
CA LEU A 310 -1.86 -19.63 14.89
C LEU A 310 -0.43 -20.20 14.75
N ARG A 311 0.58 -19.34 14.84
CA ARG A 311 1.99 -19.73 14.75
C ARG A 311 2.41 -20.62 15.93
N HIS A 312 1.93 -20.32 17.14
CA HIS A 312 2.23 -21.13 18.33
C HIS A 312 1.66 -22.54 18.20
N LYS A 313 0.46 -22.68 17.65
CA LYS A 313 -0.21 -23.97 17.44
C LYS A 313 0.45 -24.85 16.37
N GLN A 314 1.08 -24.25 15.35
CA GLN A 314 1.82 -24.96 14.31
C GLN A 314 3.20 -25.46 14.76
N ASN A 315 3.82 -24.80 15.74
CA ASN A 315 5.12 -25.21 16.29
C ASN A 315 4.99 -26.24 17.43
N SER A 316 3.78 -26.48 17.94
CA SER A 316 3.48 -27.46 19.01
C SER A 316 2.86 -28.77 18.51
N SER A 317 2.63 -28.87 17.21
CA SER A 317 2.20 -30.07 16.49
C SER A 317 3.30 -30.63 15.59
#